data_eeeebf030eb2665b3212383fac31ed6c
#
_entry.id   eeeebf030eb2665b3212383fac31ed6c
#
_cell.length_a   1.000
_cell.length_b   1.000
_cell.length_c   1.000
_cell.angle_alpha   90.00
_cell.angle_beta   90.00
_cell.angle_gamma   90.00
#
_symmetry.space_group_name_H-M   'P 1'
#
loop_
_entity.id
_entity.type
_entity.pdbx_description
1 polymer ?
#
loop_
_entity_poly.entity_id
_entity_poly.type
_entity_poly.pdbx_seq_one_letter_code
_entity_poly.pdbx_strand_id
1 'polypeptide(L)'
;MFKFMKSKKGFTLVELMIVVVIMAILVAVAVPIFSAVTKNARTKTCVANMREIVSQVTTSAMSSNKTYSGTISYTSDGEAAGTISSDVDDLDADAYAALFQVTPYCPASGTYEIVIAGTGAGDADGSIKVTVTCDGNTDGTDHIYSVE
;
A
#
# COMPACT_ATOMS: atom_id res chain seq x y z
N MET A 1 -13.17 -60.69 -30.55
CA MET A 1 -13.08 -59.25 -30.23
C MET A 1 -11.94 -59.08 -29.23
N PHE A 2 -10.69 -58.82 -29.69
CA PHE A 2 -9.52 -58.72 -28.83
C PHE A 2 -9.38 -57.29 -28.33
N LYS A 3 -9.55 -57.09 -27.02
CA LYS A 3 -9.39 -55.81 -26.35
C LYS A 3 -7.88 -55.57 -26.12
N PHE A 4 -7.27 -54.66 -26.90
CA PHE A 4 -5.90 -54.24 -26.72
C PHE A 4 -5.79 -53.54 -25.33
N MET A 5 -5.19 -54.24 -24.40
CA MET A 5 -4.78 -53.63 -23.12
C MET A 5 -3.60 -52.68 -23.39
N LYS A 6 -3.88 -51.38 -23.38
CA LYS A 6 -2.87 -50.31 -23.45
C LYS A 6 -1.99 -50.42 -22.22
N SER A 7 -0.75 -50.82 -22.37
CA SER A 7 0.26 -50.88 -21.32
C SER A 7 0.43 -49.47 -20.75
N LYS A 8 0.03 -49.24 -19.50
CA LYS A 8 0.32 -48.00 -18.77
C LYS A 8 1.78 -48.06 -18.34
N LYS A 9 2.65 -47.28 -18.98
CA LYS A 9 4.01 -47.07 -18.50
C LYS A 9 3.93 -46.40 -17.12
N GLY A 10 4.38 -47.09 -16.10
CA GLY A 10 4.49 -46.54 -14.75
C GLY A 10 5.71 -45.63 -14.63
N PHE A 11 5.62 -44.59 -13.81
CA PHE A 11 6.75 -43.73 -13.46
C PHE A 11 7.74 -44.50 -12.59
N THR A 12 9.03 -44.35 -12.83
CA THR A 12 10.04 -44.97 -11.99
C THR A 12 10.28 -44.08 -10.74
N LEU A 13 10.65 -44.74 -9.63
CA LEU A 13 10.97 -44.01 -8.38
C LEU A 13 12.13 -43.00 -8.58
N VAL A 14 13.08 -43.36 -9.45
CA VAL A 14 14.24 -42.53 -9.78
C VAL A 14 13.82 -41.24 -10.53
N GLU A 15 12.89 -41.35 -11.51
CA GLU A 15 12.37 -40.17 -12.23
C GLU A 15 11.70 -39.21 -11.28
N LEU A 16 10.90 -39.66 -10.30
CA LEU A 16 10.27 -38.82 -9.30
C LEU A 16 11.31 -38.15 -8.39
N MET A 17 12.35 -38.92 -7.96
CA MET A 17 13.40 -38.40 -7.10
C MET A 17 14.20 -37.27 -7.75
N ILE A 18 14.56 -37.41 -9.03
CA ILE A 18 15.29 -36.37 -9.77
C ILE A 18 14.47 -35.09 -9.88
N VAL A 19 13.16 -35.19 -10.19
CA VAL A 19 12.28 -34.02 -10.31
C VAL A 19 12.18 -33.26 -8.99
N VAL A 20 12.01 -33.97 -7.87
CA VAL A 20 11.91 -33.34 -6.54
C VAL A 20 13.21 -32.64 -6.17
N VAL A 21 14.38 -33.23 -6.47
CA VAL A 21 15.69 -32.60 -6.20
C VAL A 21 15.86 -31.32 -7.02
N ILE A 22 15.53 -31.34 -8.30
CA ILE A 22 15.61 -30.13 -9.15
C ILE A 22 14.66 -29.05 -8.64
N MET A 23 13.42 -29.39 -8.32
CA MET A 23 12.46 -28.45 -7.73
C MET A 23 12.97 -27.84 -6.42
N ALA A 24 13.58 -28.64 -5.53
CA ALA A 24 14.13 -28.15 -4.27
C ALA A 24 15.23 -27.09 -4.48
N ILE A 25 16.11 -27.31 -5.46
CA ILE A 25 17.18 -26.35 -5.79
C ILE A 25 16.59 -25.06 -6.34
N LEU A 26 15.60 -25.14 -7.24
CA LEU A 26 14.96 -23.96 -7.82
C LEU A 26 14.22 -23.12 -6.76
N VAL A 27 13.48 -23.77 -5.86
CA VAL A 27 12.78 -23.11 -4.77
C VAL A 27 13.76 -22.43 -3.81
N ALA A 28 14.89 -23.09 -3.47
CA ALA A 28 15.89 -22.54 -2.57
C ALA A 28 16.46 -21.19 -3.07
N VAL A 29 16.56 -21.01 -4.38
CA VAL A 29 17.03 -19.75 -4.98
C VAL A 29 15.89 -18.75 -5.19
N ALA A 30 14.70 -19.23 -5.57
CA ALA A 30 13.57 -18.37 -5.91
C ALA A 30 12.96 -17.65 -4.69
N VAL A 31 12.88 -18.32 -3.53
CA VAL A 31 12.23 -17.77 -2.33
C VAL A 31 12.88 -16.47 -1.85
N PRO A 32 14.22 -16.36 -1.64
CA PRO A 32 14.84 -15.13 -1.17
C PRO A 32 14.70 -13.98 -2.17
N ILE A 33 14.79 -14.27 -3.47
CA ILE A 33 14.61 -13.25 -4.51
C ILE A 33 13.17 -12.72 -4.51
N PHE A 34 12.18 -13.61 -4.42
CA PHE A 34 10.77 -13.21 -4.37
C PHE A 34 10.46 -12.33 -3.16
N SER A 35 11.00 -12.67 -2.00
CA SER A 35 10.86 -11.86 -0.78
C SER A 35 11.38 -10.43 -0.98
N ALA A 36 12.58 -10.26 -1.54
CA ALA A 36 13.16 -8.95 -1.81
C ALA A 36 12.33 -8.13 -2.82
N VAL A 37 11.85 -8.76 -3.90
CA VAL A 37 11.01 -8.10 -4.91
C VAL A 37 9.68 -7.64 -4.31
N THR A 38 9.04 -8.51 -3.51
CA THR A 38 7.77 -8.17 -2.86
C THR A 38 7.93 -7.00 -1.90
N LYS A 39 9.01 -6.95 -1.14
CA LYS A 39 9.34 -5.86 -0.24
C LYS A 39 9.43 -4.53 -1.00
N ASN A 40 10.23 -4.48 -2.05
CA ASN A 40 10.39 -3.31 -2.90
C ASN A 40 9.07 -2.87 -3.57
N ALA A 41 8.23 -3.83 -3.97
CA ALA A 41 6.93 -3.54 -4.54
C ALA A 41 6.00 -2.85 -3.52
N ARG A 42 5.96 -3.35 -2.28
CA ARG A 42 5.17 -2.75 -1.19
C ARG A 42 5.62 -1.32 -0.89
N THR A 43 6.92 -1.05 -0.80
CA THR A 43 7.46 0.30 -0.62
C THR A 43 7.03 1.26 -1.73
N LYS A 44 7.12 0.83 -2.99
CA LYS A 44 6.68 1.66 -4.13
C LYS A 44 5.18 1.93 -4.11
N THR A 45 4.38 0.94 -3.72
CA THR A 45 2.93 1.13 -3.57
C THR A 45 2.62 2.10 -2.44
N CYS A 46 3.30 2.01 -1.30
CA CYS A 46 3.16 2.95 -0.19
C CYS A 46 3.44 4.39 -0.66
N VAL A 47 4.55 4.63 -1.34
CA VAL A 47 4.88 5.97 -1.88
C VAL A 47 3.85 6.46 -2.90
N ALA A 48 3.34 5.59 -3.76
CA ALA A 48 2.29 5.95 -4.72
C ALA A 48 0.99 6.34 -4.00
N ASN A 49 0.60 5.60 -2.98
CA ASN A 49 -0.58 5.90 -2.16
C ASN A 49 -0.42 7.23 -1.41
N MET A 50 0.75 7.52 -0.85
CA MET A 50 1.01 8.82 -0.21
C MET A 50 0.85 9.98 -1.19
N ARG A 51 1.33 9.85 -2.43
CA ARG A 51 1.14 10.87 -3.47
C ARG A 51 -0.33 11.08 -3.81
N GLU A 52 -1.09 10.01 -3.90
CA GLU A 52 -2.53 10.08 -4.13
C GLU A 52 -3.23 10.81 -2.98
N ILE A 53 -2.91 10.47 -1.73
CA ILE A 53 -3.46 11.14 -0.54
C ILE A 53 -3.17 12.63 -0.57
N VAL A 54 -1.91 13.03 -0.78
CA VAL A 54 -1.53 14.44 -0.87
C VAL A 54 -2.31 15.15 -1.97
N SER A 55 -2.42 14.55 -3.15
CA SER A 55 -3.12 15.14 -4.29
C SER A 55 -4.61 15.36 -3.99
N GLN A 56 -5.29 14.38 -3.42
CA GLN A 56 -6.73 14.46 -3.12
C GLN A 56 -7.00 15.47 -2.00
N VAL A 57 -6.23 15.43 -0.91
CA VAL A 57 -6.38 16.37 0.21
C VAL A 57 -6.12 17.81 -0.25
N THR A 58 -5.04 18.04 -1.00
CA THR A 58 -4.72 19.38 -1.52
C THR A 58 -5.82 19.88 -2.47
N THR A 59 -6.29 19.03 -3.37
CA THR A 59 -7.37 19.40 -4.31
C THR A 59 -8.66 19.72 -3.56
N SER A 60 -9.02 18.93 -2.56
CA SER A 60 -10.19 19.16 -1.72
C SER A 60 -10.09 20.49 -0.98
N ALA A 61 -8.95 20.76 -0.37
CA ALA A 61 -8.69 22.00 0.35
C ALA A 61 -8.79 23.25 -0.55
N MET A 62 -8.23 23.17 -1.76
CA MET A 62 -8.30 24.26 -2.74
C MET A 62 -9.71 24.48 -3.30
N SER A 63 -10.49 23.39 -3.47
CA SER A 63 -11.82 23.47 -4.09
C SER A 63 -12.92 23.88 -3.12
N SER A 64 -12.78 23.57 -1.85
CA SER A 64 -13.84 23.76 -0.85
C SER A 64 -13.88 25.13 -0.21
N ASN A 65 -12.87 25.95 -0.41
CA ASN A 65 -12.69 27.24 0.28
C ASN A 65 -12.72 27.11 1.81
N LYS A 66 -12.31 25.95 2.33
CA LYS A 66 -12.27 25.59 3.74
C LYS A 66 -10.82 25.61 4.24
N THR A 67 -10.66 25.86 5.52
CA THR A 67 -9.38 25.81 6.19
C THR A 67 -9.16 24.39 6.72
N TYR A 68 -8.13 23.71 6.24
CA TYR A 68 -7.72 22.44 6.78
C TYR A 68 -6.42 22.61 7.58
N SER A 69 -6.48 22.30 8.87
CA SER A 69 -5.30 22.30 9.74
C SER A 69 -5.48 21.21 10.79
N GLY A 70 -4.51 20.34 10.94
CA GLY A 70 -4.56 19.24 11.89
C GLY A 70 -3.94 17.97 11.36
N THR A 71 -4.28 16.86 11.99
CA THR A 71 -3.71 15.55 11.69
C THR A 71 -4.83 14.54 11.40
N ILE A 72 -4.64 13.75 10.37
CA ILE A 72 -5.48 12.59 10.07
C ILE A 72 -4.61 11.35 10.18
N SER A 73 -5.04 10.39 10.99
CA SER A 73 -4.39 9.09 11.11
C SER A 73 -5.27 8.02 10.48
N TYR A 74 -4.72 7.29 9.53
CA TYR A 74 -5.37 6.16 8.88
C TYR A 74 -4.56 4.89 9.11
N THR A 75 -5.06 4.03 9.98
CA THR A 75 -4.42 2.74 10.30
C THR A 75 -5.10 1.62 9.53
N SER A 76 -4.33 0.83 8.81
CA SER A 76 -4.81 -0.34 8.09
C SER A 76 -4.08 -1.59 8.57
N ASP A 77 -4.76 -2.72 8.52
CA ASP A 77 -4.21 -4.06 8.78
C ASP A 77 -3.62 -4.73 7.53
N GLY A 78 -3.42 -3.95 6.47
CA GLY A 78 -2.95 -4.45 5.16
C GLY A 78 -4.09 -4.79 4.19
N GLU A 79 -5.34 -4.54 4.59
CA GLU A 79 -6.55 -4.64 3.77
C GLU A 79 -7.18 -3.26 3.58
N ALA A 80 -8.13 -3.14 2.67
CA ALA A 80 -8.77 -1.85 2.33
C ALA A 80 -9.63 -1.23 3.46
N ALA A 81 -9.98 -2.00 4.46
CA ALA A 81 -10.75 -1.54 5.60
C ALA A 81 -9.83 -1.13 6.75
N GLY A 82 -9.67 0.16 6.98
CA GLY A 82 -8.88 0.71 8.08
C GLY A 82 -9.71 1.62 8.98
N THR A 83 -9.15 2.01 10.11
CA THR A 83 -9.73 3.00 11.01
C THR A 83 -9.15 4.37 10.70
N ILE A 84 -10.03 5.35 10.48
CA ILE A 84 -9.67 6.75 10.25
C ILE A 84 -9.97 7.52 11.53
N SER A 85 -9.01 8.31 11.98
CA SER A 85 -9.17 9.30 13.04
C SER A 85 -8.70 10.65 12.52
N SER A 86 -9.52 11.69 12.65
CA SER A 86 -9.21 13.04 12.19
C SER A 86 -9.50 14.04 13.29
N ASP A 87 -8.60 14.97 13.49
CA ASP A 87 -8.77 16.18 14.32
C ASP A 87 -8.86 17.46 13.45
N VAL A 88 -8.99 17.28 12.13
CA VAL A 88 -9.09 18.38 11.17
C VAL A 88 -10.51 18.89 11.11
N ASP A 89 -10.71 20.17 11.38
CA ASP A 89 -12.01 20.82 11.17
C ASP A 89 -12.44 20.71 9.71
N ASP A 90 -13.71 20.43 9.48
CA ASP A 90 -14.31 20.29 8.14
C ASP A 90 -13.80 19.08 7.28
N LEU A 91 -12.89 18.26 7.80
CA LEU A 91 -12.42 17.04 7.16
C LEU A 91 -12.40 15.88 8.16
N ASP A 92 -13.59 15.49 8.60
CA ASP A 92 -13.77 14.32 9.48
C ASP A 92 -13.46 13.00 8.74
N ALA A 93 -13.55 11.88 9.46
CA ALA A 93 -13.23 10.57 8.92
C ALA A 93 -14.06 10.19 7.68
N ASP A 94 -15.35 10.55 7.65
CA ASP A 94 -16.26 10.26 6.55
C ASP A 94 -15.96 11.14 5.34
N ALA A 95 -15.70 12.44 5.56
CA ALA A 95 -15.30 13.37 4.52
C ALA A 95 -13.96 12.99 3.90
N TYR A 96 -12.98 12.58 4.71
CA TYR A 96 -11.70 12.06 4.21
C TYR A 96 -11.89 10.79 3.37
N ALA A 97 -12.67 9.83 3.84
CA ALA A 97 -12.95 8.61 3.10
C ALA A 97 -13.63 8.87 1.75
N ALA A 98 -14.51 9.89 1.69
CA ALA A 98 -15.22 10.29 0.49
C ALA A 98 -14.31 10.93 -0.59
N LEU A 99 -13.09 11.33 -0.26
CA LEU A 99 -12.13 11.84 -1.26
C LEU A 99 -11.66 10.75 -2.22
N PHE A 100 -11.81 9.49 -1.86
CA PHE A 100 -11.29 8.35 -2.61
C PHE A 100 -12.42 7.44 -3.06
N GLN A 101 -12.28 6.83 -4.24
CA GLN A 101 -13.15 5.72 -4.64
C GLN A 101 -12.88 4.47 -3.80
N VAL A 102 -11.61 4.26 -3.47
CA VAL A 102 -11.13 3.25 -2.52
C VAL A 102 -10.04 3.92 -1.70
N THR A 103 -10.21 4.01 -0.39
CA THR A 103 -9.22 4.65 0.49
C THR A 103 -7.87 3.93 0.36
N PRO A 104 -6.78 4.66 0.02
CA PRO A 104 -5.46 4.06 -0.11
C PRO A 104 -5.00 3.48 1.23
N TYR A 105 -4.57 2.23 1.26
CA TYR A 105 -4.09 1.55 2.46
C TYR A 105 -2.62 1.16 2.34
N CYS A 106 -1.94 1.02 3.48
CA CYS A 106 -0.55 0.60 3.51
C CYS A 106 -0.45 -0.92 3.27
N PRO A 107 0.21 -1.38 2.19
CA PRO A 107 0.36 -2.81 1.90
C PRO A 107 1.30 -3.53 2.89
N ALA A 108 1.94 -2.81 3.80
CA ALA A 108 2.80 -3.33 4.86
C ALA A 108 2.14 -3.21 6.26
N SER A 109 0.81 -3.04 6.30
CA SER A 109 0.01 -2.95 7.54
C SER A 109 0.45 -1.79 8.45
N GLY A 110 0.80 -0.65 7.86
CA GLY A 110 1.20 0.55 8.58
C GLY A 110 0.08 1.59 8.65
N THR A 111 0.36 2.64 9.42
CA THR A 111 -0.50 3.81 9.56
C THR A 111 0.01 4.93 8.64
N TYR A 112 -0.91 5.56 7.92
CA TYR A 112 -0.65 6.85 7.31
C TYR A 112 -0.99 7.96 8.32
N GLU A 113 -0.04 8.82 8.59
CA GLU A 113 -0.24 10.06 9.32
C GLU A 113 -0.15 11.22 8.33
N ILE A 114 -1.24 11.95 8.19
CA ILE A 114 -1.38 13.07 7.26
C ILE A 114 -1.44 14.34 8.09
N VAL A 115 -0.39 15.15 8.05
CA VAL A 115 -0.33 16.45 8.71
C VAL A 115 -0.59 17.54 7.69
N ILE A 116 -1.63 18.31 7.94
CA ILE A 116 -2.03 19.45 7.11
C ILE A 116 -1.69 20.72 7.86
N ALA A 117 -0.82 21.53 7.29
CA ALA A 117 -0.43 22.84 7.84
C ALA A 117 -0.69 23.92 6.78
N GLY A 118 -1.48 24.90 7.13
CA GLY A 118 -1.83 26.01 6.25
C GLY A 118 -3.32 26.10 6.03
N THR A 119 -3.78 27.30 5.70
CA THR A 119 -5.19 27.61 5.48
C THR A 119 -5.50 27.63 4.01
N GLY A 120 -6.59 26.94 3.62
CA GLY A 120 -7.23 27.23 2.33
C GLY A 120 -7.62 28.70 2.28
N ALA A 121 -7.73 29.28 1.12
CA ALA A 121 -8.26 30.60 0.69
C ALA A 121 -8.28 31.79 1.68
N GLY A 122 -7.86 31.67 2.91
CA GLY A 122 -7.91 32.72 3.94
C GLY A 122 -6.58 33.28 4.39
N ASP A 123 -5.45 32.61 4.11
CA ASP A 123 -4.14 33.15 4.40
C ASP A 123 -3.63 34.01 3.25
N ALA A 124 -2.90 35.08 3.59
CA ALA A 124 -2.34 36.02 2.62
C ALA A 124 -1.39 35.38 1.59
N ASP A 125 -1.01 34.12 1.80
CA ASP A 125 -0.10 33.32 0.97
C ASP A 125 -0.83 32.17 0.24
N GLY A 126 -1.98 31.68 0.74
CA GLY A 126 -2.76 30.62 0.11
C GLY A 126 -2.01 29.28 0.01
N SER A 127 -0.92 29.10 0.74
CA SER A 127 -0.12 27.89 0.68
C SER A 127 -0.67 26.81 1.62
N ILE A 128 -0.83 25.60 1.10
CA ILE A 128 -1.18 24.42 1.88
C ILE A 128 0.01 23.47 1.83
N LYS A 129 0.48 23.09 3.01
CA LYS A 129 1.51 22.06 3.15
C LYS A 129 0.86 20.78 3.65
N VAL A 130 0.93 19.73 2.85
CA VAL A 130 0.47 18.40 3.23
C VAL A 130 1.66 17.46 3.32
N THR A 131 1.86 16.92 4.51
CA THR A 131 2.91 15.92 4.76
C THR A 131 2.24 14.59 5.09
N VAL A 132 2.62 13.53 4.38
CA VAL A 132 2.15 12.17 4.66
C VAL A 132 3.33 11.32 5.05
N THR A 133 3.24 10.67 6.19
CA THR A 133 4.18 9.66 6.67
C THR A 133 3.52 8.30 6.71
N CYS A 134 4.30 7.25 6.52
CA CYS A 134 3.84 5.86 6.63
C CYS A 134 4.84 5.10 7.50
N ASP A 135 4.38 4.54 8.62
CA ASP A 135 5.17 3.73 9.53
C ASP A 135 5.23 2.25 9.15
N GLY A 136 4.47 1.84 8.14
CA GLY A 136 4.46 0.48 7.58
C GLY A 136 5.71 0.17 6.79
N ASN A 137 6.85 0.13 7.50
CA ASN A 137 8.12 -0.11 6.87
C ASN A 137 8.43 -1.59 6.71
N THR A 138 8.78 -1.99 5.50
CA THR A 138 9.37 -3.30 5.24
C THR A 138 10.89 -3.26 5.25
N ASP A 139 11.49 -2.08 5.35
CA ASP A 139 12.94 -1.83 5.27
C ASP A 139 13.52 -1.18 6.54
N GLY A 140 12.68 -0.85 7.54
CA GLY A 140 13.10 -0.23 8.80
C GLY A 140 13.15 1.29 8.77
N THR A 141 12.67 1.93 7.71
CA THR A 141 12.62 3.39 7.57
C THR A 141 11.21 3.86 7.28
N ASP A 142 10.75 4.91 7.97
CA ASP A 142 9.47 5.53 7.68
C ASP A 142 9.54 6.22 6.30
N HIS A 143 8.46 6.06 5.53
CA HIS A 143 8.34 6.74 4.25
C HIS A 143 7.67 8.09 4.48
N ILE A 144 8.29 9.16 3.99
CA ILE A 144 7.77 10.52 4.10
C ILE A 144 7.58 11.09 2.70
N TYR A 145 6.40 11.65 2.46
CA TYR A 145 6.10 12.40 1.25
C TYR A 145 5.42 13.72 1.62
N SER A 146 5.97 14.82 1.14
CA SER A 146 5.42 16.17 1.40
C SER A 146 5.33 16.98 0.13
N VAL A 147 4.30 17.82 0.06
CA VAL A 147 4.13 18.86 -0.97
C VAL A 147 3.91 20.19 -0.25
N GLU A 148 4.58 21.23 -0.70
CA GLU A 148 4.48 22.62 -0.25
C GLU A 148 3.78 23.46 -1.32
#